data_e967991711b936a007331f6574c106d2
#
_entry.id   e967991711b936a007331f6574c106d2
#
_cell.length_a   1.000
_cell.length_b   1.000
_cell.length_c   1.000
_cell.angle_alpha   90.00
_cell.angle_beta   90.00
_cell.angle_gamma   90.00
#
_symmetry.space_group_name_H-M   'P 1'
#
loop_
_entity.id
_entity.type
_entity.pdbx_description
1 polymer ?
#
loop_
_entity_poly.entity_id
_entity_poly.type
_entity_poly.pdbx_seq_one_letter_code
_entity_poly.pdbx_strand_id
1 'polypeptide(L)'
;AVIGDTKIMAEAPMELITAGLGDVLGKYTCLLDWKLSQMINGEYYCDYVVDMVRGAVETVVEQGAQIKKRDPEAIRSLMEALVVTGIAMYYVGNSRPASGCEHHLSHFWEMRFLMEGRKPVLHGTKVGVGMIIVTQMYHMLAQETVDFAAAQKKERKVSDWEQKIKTSYLDAAEGILRLEQECGKNNIEQRNQRLQIIEKRWEDIRHTIEEQLPATEQLIALLQSLDAPYCP
;
A
#
# COMPACT_ATOMS: atom_id res chain seq x y z
N ALA A 1 4.90 -14.70 21.71
CA ALA A 1 3.45 -14.74 21.87
C ALA A 1 2.91 -13.31 21.81
N VAL A 2 1.79 -13.08 21.14
CA VAL A 2 1.05 -11.82 21.12
C VAL A 2 -0.16 -12.00 22.04
N ILE A 3 -0.34 -11.11 23.00
CA ILE A 3 -1.51 -11.09 23.89
C ILE A 3 -2.22 -9.75 23.66
N GLY A 4 -3.42 -9.80 23.12
CA GLY A 4 -4.27 -8.62 22.88
C GLY A 4 -5.41 -8.59 23.89
N ASP A 5 -5.41 -7.62 24.81
CA ASP A 5 -6.56 -7.37 25.70
C ASP A 5 -7.48 -6.36 25.01
N THR A 6 -8.63 -6.84 24.53
CA THR A 6 -9.59 -6.02 23.78
C THR A 6 -10.22 -4.90 24.63
N LYS A 7 -10.29 -5.05 25.96
CA LYS A 7 -10.77 -3.99 26.84
C LYS A 7 -9.80 -2.82 26.89
N ILE A 8 -8.51 -3.12 27.09
CA ILE A 8 -7.44 -2.10 27.09
C ILE A 8 -7.39 -1.42 25.71
N MET A 9 -7.50 -2.20 24.64
CA MET A 9 -7.50 -1.66 23.27
C MET A 9 -8.71 -0.77 22.99
N ALA A 10 -9.89 -1.14 23.46
CA ALA A 10 -11.10 -0.32 23.31
C ALA A 10 -11.02 1.01 24.08
N GLU A 11 -10.25 1.08 25.16
CA GLU A 11 -10.00 2.29 25.93
C GLU A 11 -8.89 3.18 25.34
N ALA A 12 -8.11 2.67 24.37
CA ALA A 12 -7.05 3.43 23.72
C ALA A 12 -7.57 4.70 23.06
N PRO A 13 -6.76 5.77 22.92
CA PRO A 13 -7.12 6.94 22.12
C PRO A 13 -7.61 6.56 20.72
N MET A 14 -8.67 7.19 20.22
CA MET A 14 -9.25 6.87 18.92
C MET A 14 -8.23 6.99 17.79
N GLU A 15 -7.29 7.92 17.91
CA GLU A 15 -6.17 8.12 16.98
C GLU A 15 -5.33 6.83 16.80
N LEU A 16 -5.14 6.04 17.85
CA LEU A 16 -4.42 4.76 17.77
C LEU A 16 -5.26 3.67 17.10
N ILE A 17 -6.56 3.64 17.40
CA ILE A 17 -7.50 2.70 16.77
C ILE A 17 -7.60 2.98 15.27
N THR A 18 -7.78 4.25 14.89
CA THR A 18 -7.88 4.63 13.48
C THR A 18 -6.56 4.49 12.73
N ALA A 19 -5.42 4.62 13.40
CA ALA A 19 -4.13 4.27 12.81
C ALA A 19 -4.05 2.77 12.49
N GLY A 20 -4.47 1.90 13.42
CA GLY A 20 -4.58 0.46 13.15
C GLY A 20 -5.49 0.15 11.97
N LEU A 21 -6.65 0.83 11.88
CA LEU A 21 -7.55 0.72 10.74
C LEU A 21 -6.88 1.15 9.43
N GLY A 22 -6.17 2.27 9.42
CA GLY A 22 -5.47 2.75 8.22
C GLY A 22 -4.45 1.73 7.70
N ASP A 23 -3.73 1.05 8.60
CA ASP A 23 -2.81 -0.01 8.22
C ASP A 23 -3.55 -1.24 7.65
N VAL A 24 -4.67 -1.64 8.24
CA VAL A 24 -5.51 -2.74 7.71
C VAL A 24 -6.05 -2.40 6.32
N LEU A 25 -6.58 -1.20 6.11
CA LEU A 25 -7.11 -0.78 4.81
C LEU A 25 -6.04 -0.74 3.71
N GLY A 26 -4.78 -0.46 4.06
CA GLY A 26 -3.64 -0.54 3.13
C GLY A 26 -3.50 -1.90 2.44
N LYS A 27 -4.12 -2.95 2.98
CA LYS A 27 -4.07 -4.30 2.39
C LYS A 27 -4.79 -4.40 1.04
N TYR A 28 -5.76 -3.55 0.76
CA TYR A 28 -6.37 -3.46 -0.57
C TYR A 28 -5.32 -3.15 -1.64
N THR A 29 -4.48 -2.15 -1.42
CA THR A 29 -3.46 -1.74 -2.40
C THR A 29 -2.28 -2.68 -2.46
N CYS A 30 -1.78 -3.19 -1.32
CA CYS A 30 -0.64 -4.10 -1.34
C CYS A 30 -0.97 -5.47 -1.96
N LEU A 31 -2.18 -6.00 -1.77
CA LEU A 31 -2.60 -7.24 -2.41
C LEU A 31 -2.75 -7.09 -3.92
N LEU A 32 -3.26 -5.93 -4.38
CA LEU A 32 -3.26 -5.60 -5.80
C LEU A 32 -1.85 -5.48 -6.36
N ASP A 33 -0.94 -4.75 -5.69
CA ASP A 33 0.46 -4.64 -6.09
C ASP A 33 1.11 -6.01 -6.26
N TRP A 34 0.83 -6.93 -5.34
CA TRP A 34 1.34 -8.28 -5.40
C TRP A 34 0.76 -9.06 -6.59
N LYS A 35 -0.55 -8.93 -6.86
CA LYS A 35 -1.20 -9.52 -8.03
C LYS A 35 -0.62 -8.97 -9.34
N LEU A 36 -0.47 -7.67 -9.45
CA LEU A 36 0.12 -7.03 -10.62
C LEU A 36 1.59 -7.48 -10.82
N SER A 37 2.35 -7.64 -9.73
CA SER A 37 3.71 -8.16 -9.83
C SER A 37 3.76 -9.62 -10.30
N GLN A 38 2.82 -10.46 -9.88
CA GLN A 38 2.65 -11.79 -10.47
C GLN A 38 2.39 -11.71 -11.97
N MET A 39 1.47 -10.83 -12.38
CA MET A 39 1.07 -10.71 -13.79
C MET A 39 2.20 -10.21 -14.69
N ILE A 40 3.03 -9.30 -14.19
CA ILE A 40 4.05 -8.56 -14.99
C ILE A 40 5.44 -9.18 -14.84
N ASN A 41 5.81 -9.59 -13.64
CA ASN A 41 7.16 -10.04 -13.31
C ASN A 41 7.23 -11.56 -13.07
N GLY A 42 6.10 -12.28 -13.05
CA GLY A 42 6.06 -13.70 -12.69
C GLY A 42 6.38 -13.98 -11.22
N GLU A 43 6.19 -12.98 -10.35
CA GLU A 43 6.44 -13.13 -8.90
C GLU A 43 5.54 -14.20 -8.30
N TYR A 44 6.04 -14.94 -7.32
CA TYR A 44 5.23 -15.88 -6.54
C TYR A 44 4.02 -15.17 -5.93
N TYR A 45 2.86 -15.77 -6.05
CA TYR A 45 1.59 -15.28 -5.51
C TYR A 45 0.80 -16.44 -4.90
N CYS A 46 0.21 -16.25 -3.76
CA CYS A 46 -0.53 -17.29 -3.04
C CYS A 46 -1.98 -16.84 -2.80
N ASP A 47 -2.91 -17.38 -3.60
CA ASP A 47 -4.34 -17.04 -3.50
C ASP A 47 -4.88 -17.30 -2.08
N TYR A 48 -4.50 -18.42 -1.44
CA TYR A 48 -4.93 -18.73 -0.08
C TYR A 48 -4.54 -17.66 0.96
N VAL A 49 -3.31 -17.14 0.87
CA VAL A 49 -2.84 -16.06 1.78
C VAL A 49 -3.56 -14.76 1.48
N VAL A 50 -3.80 -14.47 0.21
CA VAL A 50 -4.54 -13.28 -0.24
C VAL A 50 -5.97 -13.32 0.28
N ASP A 51 -6.68 -14.43 0.11
CA ASP A 51 -8.06 -14.60 0.59
C ASP A 51 -8.16 -14.46 2.11
N MET A 52 -7.18 -15.01 2.84
CA MET A 52 -7.11 -14.89 4.30
C MET A 52 -6.95 -13.43 4.73
N VAL A 53 -6.06 -12.66 4.10
CA VAL A 53 -5.85 -11.24 4.45
C VAL A 53 -7.06 -10.41 4.00
N ARG A 54 -7.57 -10.63 2.79
CA ARG A 54 -8.74 -9.91 2.25
C ARG A 54 -9.97 -10.10 3.12
N GLY A 55 -10.28 -11.33 3.52
CA GLY A 55 -11.43 -11.62 4.39
C GLY A 55 -11.31 -10.92 5.75
N ALA A 56 -10.10 -10.81 6.30
CA ALA A 56 -9.88 -10.05 7.54
C ALA A 56 -10.12 -8.55 7.33
N VAL A 57 -9.68 -7.97 6.21
CA VAL A 57 -9.93 -6.56 5.87
C VAL A 57 -11.42 -6.29 5.71
N GLU A 58 -12.13 -7.13 4.96
CA GLU A 58 -13.57 -7.00 4.70
C GLU A 58 -14.37 -7.04 6.01
N THR A 59 -14.04 -7.97 6.91
CA THR A 59 -14.63 -8.03 8.26
C THR A 59 -14.47 -6.71 9.02
N VAL A 60 -13.29 -6.10 8.97
CA VAL A 60 -13.03 -4.81 9.62
C VAL A 60 -13.83 -3.67 8.98
N VAL A 61 -13.91 -3.64 7.65
CA VAL A 61 -14.68 -2.62 6.91
C VAL A 61 -16.17 -2.68 7.25
N GLU A 62 -16.76 -3.88 7.31
CA GLU A 62 -18.14 -4.09 7.69
C GLU A 62 -18.46 -3.61 9.12
N GLN A 63 -17.46 -3.64 9.99
CA GLN A 63 -17.58 -3.24 11.39
C GLN A 63 -17.17 -1.78 11.66
N GLY A 64 -16.99 -0.94 10.65
CA GLY A 64 -16.52 0.43 10.80
C GLY A 64 -17.34 1.26 11.81
N ALA A 65 -18.67 1.17 11.76
CA ALA A 65 -19.57 1.88 12.69
C ALA A 65 -19.41 1.38 14.13
N GLN A 66 -19.14 0.11 14.34
CA GLN A 66 -18.90 -0.52 15.64
C GLN A 66 -17.50 -0.14 16.18
N ILE A 67 -16.51 -0.05 15.32
CA ILE A 67 -15.15 0.45 15.68
C ILE A 67 -15.27 1.88 16.24
N LYS A 68 -16.06 2.76 15.62
CA LYS A 68 -16.30 4.12 16.13
C LYS A 68 -16.90 4.11 17.54
N LYS A 69 -17.78 3.16 17.83
CA LYS A 69 -18.40 2.96 19.15
C LYS A 69 -17.49 2.23 20.14
N ARG A 70 -16.30 1.83 19.72
CA ARG A 70 -15.35 1.04 20.51
C ARG A 70 -15.92 -0.30 20.96
N ASP A 71 -16.78 -0.90 20.12
CA ASP A 71 -17.34 -2.22 20.40
C ASP A 71 -16.20 -3.25 20.56
N PRO A 72 -16.17 -4.04 21.65
CA PRO A 72 -15.05 -4.95 21.92
C PRO A 72 -14.82 -6.00 20.82
N GLU A 73 -15.88 -6.49 20.18
CA GLU A 73 -15.76 -7.49 19.11
C GLU A 73 -15.22 -6.84 17.81
N ALA A 74 -15.62 -5.61 17.51
CA ALA A 74 -15.07 -4.88 16.37
C ALA A 74 -13.60 -4.50 16.59
N ILE A 75 -13.21 -4.13 17.80
CA ILE A 75 -11.81 -3.88 18.16
C ILE A 75 -11.00 -5.18 18.09
N ARG A 76 -11.59 -6.30 18.50
CA ARG A 76 -10.96 -7.62 18.35
C ARG A 76 -10.73 -7.97 16.87
N SER A 77 -11.73 -7.79 16.01
CA SER A 77 -11.58 -8.04 14.56
C SER A 77 -10.47 -7.19 13.95
N LEU A 78 -10.35 -5.92 14.35
CA LEU A 78 -9.28 -5.03 13.91
C LEU A 78 -7.90 -5.57 14.34
N MET A 79 -7.75 -6.02 15.59
CA MET A 79 -6.51 -6.61 16.06
C MET A 79 -6.20 -7.92 15.36
N GLU A 80 -7.20 -8.78 15.19
CA GLU A 80 -7.05 -10.06 14.48
C GLU A 80 -6.57 -9.84 13.03
N ALA A 81 -7.10 -8.83 12.32
CA ALA A 81 -6.66 -8.49 10.97
C ALA A 81 -5.16 -8.11 10.92
N LEU A 82 -4.66 -7.35 11.89
CA LEU A 82 -3.24 -7.02 12.01
C LEU A 82 -2.38 -8.27 12.28
N VAL A 83 -2.84 -9.16 13.16
CA VAL A 83 -2.15 -10.42 13.48
C VAL A 83 -2.16 -11.36 12.28
N VAL A 84 -3.30 -11.51 11.60
CA VAL A 84 -3.44 -12.32 10.37
C VAL A 84 -2.47 -11.84 9.29
N THR A 85 -2.34 -10.52 9.13
CA THR A 85 -1.36 -9.93 8.20
C THR A 85 0.08 -10.32 8.57
N GLY A 86 0.44 -10.30 9.86
CA GLY A 86 1.74 -10.76 10.33
C GLY A 86 1.99 -12.24 10.07
N ILE A 87 0.99 -13.08 10.27
CA ILE A 87 1.04 -14.53 9.95
C ILE A 87 1.19 -14.73 8.45
N ALA A 88 0.48 -13.95 7.62
CA ALA A 88 0.58 -13.99 6.17
C ALA A 88 2.01 -13.71 5.68
N MET A 89 2.65 -12.68 6.22
CA MET A 89 4.07 -12.36 5.94
C MET A 89 5.00 -13.52 6.33
N TYR A 90 4.75 -14.16 7.46
CA TYR A 90 5.53 -15.33 7.90
C TYR A 90 5.42 -16.49 6.92
N TYR A 91 4.21 -16.81 6.44
CA TYR A 91 4.00 -17.89 5.47
C TYR A 91 4.63 -17.62 4.11
N VAL A 92 4.59 -16.39 3.65
CA VAL A 92 5.16 -16.00 2.33
C VAL A 92 6.68 -15.76 2.41
N GLY A 93 7.20 -15.45 3.60
CA GLY A 93 8.62 -15.15 3.80
C GLY A 93 9.03 -13.75 3.35
N ASN A 94 8.08 -12.87 3.06
CA ASN A 94 8.31 -11.47 2.72
C ASN A 94 7.09 -10.59 3.07
N SER A 95 7.20 -9.28 2.82
CA SER A 95 6.18 -8.30 3.20
C SER A 95 5.05 -8.11 2.18
N ARG A 96 5.01 -8.84 1.08
CA ARG A 96 3.97 -8.68 0.04
C ARG A 96 2.53 -8.71 0.54
N PRO A 97 2.15 -9.60 1.48
CA PRO A 97 0.78 -9.61 2.03
C PRO A 97 0.41 -8.37 2.84
N ALA A 98 1.38 -7.55 3.19
CA ALA A 98 1.21 -6.45 4.15
C ALA A 98 1.57 -5.07 3.61
N SER A 99 2.45 -4.99 2.61
CA SER A 99 3.14 -3.74 2.22
C SER A 99 3.26 -3.62 0.71
N GLY A 100 2.75 -2.54 0.16
CA GLY A 100 2.79 -2.15 -1.24
C GLY A 100 3.16 -0.68 -1.41
N CYS A 101 2.64 -0.05 -2.45
CA CYS A 101 2.92 1.36 -2.79
C CYS A 101 2.51 2.33 -1.67
N GLU A 102 1.42 2.04 -0.94
CA GLU A 102 0.97 2.83 0.20
C GLU A 102 2.02 2.90 1.32
N HIS A 103 2.68 1.77 1.60
CA HIS A 103 3.77 1.72 2.56
C HIS A 103 5.02 2.45 2.07
N HIS A 104 5.33 2.40 0.77
CA HIS A 104 6.42 3.20 0.21
C HIS A 104 6.19 4.70 0.43
N LEU A 105 4.96 5.19 0.24
CA LEU A 105 4.61 6.58 0.57
C LEU A 105 4.74 6.86 2.07
N SER A 106 4.21 5.97 2.91
CA SER A 106 4.29 6.10 4.37
C SER A 106 5.73 6.19 4.86
N HIS A 107 6.61 5.29 4.40
CA HIS A 107 8.03 5.29 4.77
C HIS A 107 8.80 6.49 4.22
N PHE A 108 8.46 6.96 3.01
CA PHE A 108 9.02 8.19 2.46
C PHE A 108 8.70 9.39 3.35
N TRP A 109 7.43 9.58 3.75
CA TRP A 109 7.04 10.65 4.66
C TRP A 109 7.70 10.51 6.03
N GLU A 110 7.82 9.31 6.56
CA GLU A 110 8.48 9.06 7.85
C GLU A 110 9.95 9.49 7.83
N MET A 111 10.69 9.10 6.79
CA MET A 111 12.07 9.53 6.60
C MET A 111 12.17 11.05 6.46
N ARG A 112 11.29 11.67 5.67
CA ARG A 112 11.26 13.13 5.48
C ARG A 112 10.97 13.85 6.78
N PHE A 113 9.98 13.41 7.55
CA PHE A 113 9.65 14.03 8.84
C PHE A 113 10.80 13.93 9.84
N LEU A 114 11.48 12.78 9.87
CA LEU A 114 12.66 12.60 10.71
C LEU A 114 13.80 13.54 10.31
N MET A 115 14.12 13.63 9.03
CA MET A 115 15.18 14.51 8.50
C MET A 115 14.88 16.00 8.70
N GLU A 116 13.62 16.37 8.64
CA GLU A 116 13.16 17.76 8.81
C GLU A 116 12.89 18.12 10.28
N GLY A 117 13.09 17.20 11.23
CA GLY A 117 12.79 17.41 12.65
C GLY A 117 11.31 17.65 12.93
N ARG A 118 10.41 17.17 12.06
CA ARG A 118 8.96 17.29 12.22
C ARG A 118 8.44 16.28 13.24
N LYS A 119 7.31 16.64 13.87
CA LYS A 119 6.61 15.72 14.78
C LYS A 119 6.22 14.43 14.03
N PRO A 120 6.52 13.25 14.58
CA PRO A 120 6.15 11.98 13.97
C PRO A 120 4.62 11.83 13.91
N VAL A 121 4.14 11.20 12.83
CA VAL A 121 2.75 10.79 12.65
C VAL A 121 2.71 9.28 12.75
N LEU A 122 1.63 8.73 13.31
CA LEU A 122 1.46 7.29 13.46
C LEU A 122 1.58 6.56 12.12
N HIS A 123 2.22 5.41 12.12
CA HIS A 123 2.50 4.63 10.90
C HIS A 123 1.23 4.35 10.10
N GLY A 124 0.23 3.75 10.73
CA GLY A 124 -1.01 3.38 10.06
C GLY A 124 -1.84 4.58 9.55
N THR A 125 -1.72 5.75 10.18
CA THR A 125 -2.31 7.00 9.65
C THR A 125 -1.70 7.35 8.30
N LYS A 126 -0.36 7.30 8.19
CA LYS A 126 0.34 7.54 6.92
C LYS A 126 0.01 6.48 5.86
N VAL A 127 -0.10 5.21 6.28
CA VAL A 127 -0.50 4.10 5.40
C VAL A 127 -1.91 4.31 4.87
N GLY A 128 -2.87 4.68 5.73
CA GLY A 128 -4.26 4.95 5.32
C GLY A 128 -4.38 6.09 4.30
N VAL A 129 -3.66 7.20 4.52
CA VAL A 129 -3.58 8.30 3.55
C VAL A 129 -2.88 7.86 2.26
N GLY A 130 -1.79 7.11 2.37
CA GLY A 130 -1.07 6.53 1.23
C GLY A 130 -1.97 5.61 0.40
N MET A 131 -2.76 4.77 1.05
CA MET A 131 -3.73 3.90 0.40
C MET A 131 -4.76 4.67 -0.42
N ILE A 132 -5.32 5.77 0.10
CA ILE A 132 -6.27 6.61 -0.67
C ILE A 132 -5.58 7.15 -1.93
N ILE A 133 -4.37 7.69 -1.82
CA ILE A 133 -3.62 8.23 -2.97
C ILE A 133 -3.36 7.12 -4.00
N VAL A 134 -2.89 5.96 -3.56
CA VAL A 134 -2.56 4.84 -4.44
C VAL A 134 -3.81 4.29 -5.12
N THR A 135 -4.93 4.17 -4.39
CA THR A 135 -6.22 3.75 -4.96
C THR A 135 -6.68 4.70 -6.07
N GLN A 136 -6.63 6.01 -5.83
CA GLN A 136 -6.93 7.02 -6.87
C GLN A 136 -6.02 6.87 -8.09
N MET A 137 -4.71 6.70 -7.87
CA MET A 137 -3.77 6.52 -8.98
C MET A 137 -4.08 5.27 -9.80
N TYR A 138 -4.45 4.16 -9.17
CA TYR A 138 -4.83 2.94 -9.88
C TYR A 138 -6.13 3.10 -10.67
N HIS A 139 -7.16 3.72 -10.09
CA HIS A 139 -8.41 3.99 -10.82
C HIS A 139 -8.17 4.93 -12.01
N MET A 140 -7.37 5.99 -11.83
CA MET A 140 -6.99 6.86 -12.94
C MET A 140 -6.22 6.08 -14.03
N LEU A 141 -5.26 5.25 -13.63
CA LEU A 141 -4.49 4.43 -14.56
C LEU A 141 -5.38 3.47 -15.36
N ALA A 142 -6.35 2.83 -14.71
CA ALA A 142 -7.29 1.91 -15.37
C ALA A 142 -8.19 2.60 -16.42
N GLN A 143 -8.39 3.91 -16.30
CA GLN A 143 -9.20 4.70 -17.25
C GLN A 143 -8.36 5.30 -18.39
N GLU A 144 -7.02 5.24 -18.31
CA GLU A 144 -6.14 5.85 -19.31
C GLU A 144 -6.09 5.06 -20.60
N THR A 145 -6.05 5.80 -21.71
CA THR A 145 -5.68 5.25 -23.03
C THR A 145 -4.17 5.35 -23.19
N VAL A 146 -3.47 4.23 -23.06
CA VAL A 146 -2.01 4.20 -23.03
C VAL A 146 -1.44 4.07 -24.44
N ASP A 147 -0.60 5.04 -24.87
CA ASP A 147 0.26 4.91 -26.04
C ASP A 147 1.56 4.18 -25.66
N PHE A 148 1.54 2.85 -25.78
CA PHE A 148 2.69 2.01 -25.45
C PHE A 148 3.90 2.28 -26.34
N ALA A 149 3.71 2.66 -27.62
CA ALA A 149 4.80 2.98 -28.53
C ALA A 149 5.51 4.26 -28.08
N ALA A 150 4.77 5.27 -27.65
CA ALA A 150 5.35 6.48 -27.08
C ALA A 150 6.02 6.20 -25.72
N ALA A 151 5.41 5.36 -24.87
CA ALA A 151 5.97 4.97 -23.59
C ALA A 151 7.32 4.24 -23.71
N GLN A 152 7.47 3.36 -24.73
CA GLN A 152 8.73 2.66 -25.00
C GLN A 152 9.84 3.60 -25.46
N LYS A 153 9.49 4.63 -26.25
CA LYS A 153 10.45 5.63 -26.76
C LYS A 153 10.85 6.67 -25.71
N LYS A 154 10.08 6.79 -24.62
CA LYS A 154 10.34 7.80 -23.60
C LYS A 154 11.60 7.45 -22.81
N GLU A 155 12.70 8.11 -23.11
CA GLU A 155 13.93 8.02 -22.35
C GLU A 155 13.81 8.80 -21.04
N ARG A 156 14.21 8.16 -19.93
CA ARG A 156 14.43 8.85 -18.68
C ARG A 156 15.91 9.21 -18.59
N LYS A 157 16.22 10.50 -18.51
CA LYS A 157 17.60 10.92 -18.27
C LYS A 157 17.98 10.47 -16.85
N VAL A 158 18.98 9.59 -16.77
CA VAL A 158 19.44 9.01 -15.48
C VAL A 158 19.89 10.11 -14.52
N SER A 159 20.60 11.13 -15.03
CA SER A 159 21.06 12.29 -14.26
C SER A 159 19.91 13.05 -13.58
N ASP A 160 18.79 13.24 -14.25
CA ASP A 160 17.63 13.95 -13.72
C ASP A 160 16.95 13.15 -12.60
N TRP A 161 16.92 11.82 -12.77
CA TRP A 161 16.38 10.93 -11.75
C TRP A 161 17.28 10.88 -10.50
N GLU A 162 18.59 10.73 -10.67
CA GLU A 162 19.56 10.75 -9.56
C GLU A 162 19.48 12.07 -8.78
N GLN A 163 19.37 13.19 -9.48
CA GLN A 163 19.23 14.49 -8.84
C GLN A 163 17.92 14.59 -8.02
N LYS A 164 16.82 14.05 -8.53
CA LYS A 164 15.55 13.97 -7.80
C LYS A 164 15.67 13.10 -6.54
N ILE A 165 16.35 11.95 -6.62
CA ILE A 165 16.60 11.10 -5.45
C ILE A 165 17.42 11.86 -4.41
N LYS A 166 18.52 12.50 -4.81
CA LYS A 166 19.37 13.28 -3.89
C LYS A 166 18.58 14.39 -3.19
N THR A 167 17.74 15.12 -3.92
CA THR A 167 16.91 16.19 -3.37
C THR A 167 15.80 15.66 -2.44
N SER A 168 15.22 14.52 -2.78
CA SER A 168 14.07 13.96 -2.04
C SER A 168 14.49 13.19 -0.79
N TYR A 169 15.62 12.47 -0.83
CA TYR A 169 16.04 11.54 0.21
C TYR A 169 17.25 12.02 1.02
N LEU A 170 17.85 13.16 0.66
CA LEU A 170 18.95 13.80 1.39
C LEU A 170 20.04 12.77 1.75
N ASP A 171 20.34 12.59 3.04
CA ASP A 171 21.38 11.70 3.53
C ASP A 171 21.15 10.21 3.21
N ALA A 172 19.90 9.81 2.98
CA ALA A 172 19.56 8.45 2.57
C ALA A 172 19.75 8.18 1.06
N ALA A 173 20.00 9.21 0.25
CA ALA A 173 20.02 9.12 -1.20
C ALA A 173 21.05 8.12 -1.74
N GLU A 174 22.26 8.07 -1.16
CA GLU A 174 23.32 7.17 -1.63
C GLU A 174 22.94 5.69 -1.45
N GLY A 175 22.30 5.33 -0.33
CA GLY A 175 21.80 3.98 -0.10
C GLY A 175 20.75 3.57 -1.11
N ILE A 176 19.84 4.49 -1.44
CA ILE A 176 18.76 4.26 -2.43
C ILE A 176 19.34 4.11 -3.85
N LEU A 177 20.30 4.96 -4.23
CA LEU A 177 20.95 4.87 -5.53
C LEU A 177 21.71 3.55 -5.70
N ARG A 178 22.39 3.08 -4.64
CA ARG A 178 23.08 1.78 -4.63
C ARG A 178 22.09 0.63 -4.79
N LEU A 179 21.02 0.60 -4.01
CA LEU A 179 19.98 -0.41 -4.08
C LEU A 179 19.35 -0.47 -5.47
N GLU A 180 19.11 0.67 -6.09
CA GLU A 180 18.54 0.77 -7.44
C GLU A 180 19.48 0.20 -8.49
N GLN A 181 20.81 0.43 -8.36
CA GLN A 181 21.81 -0.17 -9.23
C GLN A 181 21.86 -1.69 -9.08
N GLU A 182 21.83 -2.20 -7.85
CA GLU A 182 21.83 -3.64 -7.55
C GLU A 182 20.55 -4.33 -8.09
N CYS A 183 19.39 -3.72 -7.92
CA CYS A 183 18.10 -4.25 -8.41
C CYS A 183 17.92 -4.10 -9.92
N GLY A 184 18.65 -3.19 -10.57
CA GLY A 184 18.52 -2.90 -11.99
C GLY A 184 17.14 -2.42 -12.44
N LYS A 185 16.33 -1.87 -11.53
CA LYS A 185 14.92 -1.53 -11.73
C LYS A 185 14.70 -0.53 -12.86
N ASN A 186 15.64 0.42 -13.03
CA ASN A 186 15.63 1.43 -14.09
C ASN A 186 16.43 1.00 -15.34
N ASN A 187 16.90 -0.25 -15.41
CA ASN A 187 17.52 -0.77 -16.63
C ASN A 187 16.51 -0.70 -17.77
N ILE A 188 16.91 -0.05 -18.88
CA ILE A 188 16.03 0.25 -20.01
C ILE A 188 15.51 -1.02 -20.71
N GLU A 189 16.33 -2.05 -20.79
CA GLU A 189 15.97 -3.31 -21.41
C GLU A 189 14.89 -4.04 -20.58
N GLN A 190 15.11 -4.18 -19.27
CA GLN A 190 14.14 -4.78 -18.35
C GLN A 190 12.83 -3.96 -18.30
N ARG A 191 12.92 -2.63 -18.34
CA ARG A 191 11.74 -1.76 -18.42
C ARG A 191 10.95 -2.02 -19.70
N ASN A 192 11.61 -2.11 -20.84
CA ASN A 192 10.93 -2.34 -22.13
C ASN A 192 10.30 -3.75 -22.18
N GLN A 193 10.96 -4.76 -21.60
CA GLN A 193 10.37 -6.09 -21.46
C GLN A 193 9.08 -6.05 -20.60
N ARG A 194 9.09 -5.35 -19.46
CA ARG A 194 7.89 -5.16 -18.64
C ARG A 194 6.79 -4.41 -19.40
N LEU A 195 7.13 -3.34 -20.14
CA LEU A 195 6.15 -2.60 -20.95
C LEU A 195 5.49 -3.48 -22.00
N GLN A 196 6.23 -4.37 -22.66
CA GLN A 196 5.65 -5.32 -23.61
C GLN A 196 4.68 -6.31 -22.95
N ILE A 197 4.98 -6.77 -21.73
CA ILE A 197 4.09 -7.65 -20.97
C ILE A 197 2.83 -6.88 -20.58
N ILE A 198 2.98 -5.64 -20.07
CA ILE A 198 1.87 -4.76 -19.70
C ILE A 198 0.96 -4.49 -20.91
N GLU A 199 1.53 -4.17 -22.08
CA GLU A 199 0.78 -3.93 -23.31
C GLU A 199 -0.07 -5.14 -23.69
N LYS A 200 0.52 -6.34 -23.67
CA LYS A 200 -0.18 -7.59 -24.00
C LYS A 200 -1.30 -7.94 -23.02
N ARG A 201 -1.17 -7.53 -21.78
CA ARG A 201 -2.10 -7.87 -20.68
C ARG A 201 -2.86 -6.65 -20.17
N TRP A 202 -2.90 -5.56 -20.95
CA TRP A 202 -3.45 -4.30 -20.46
C TRP A 202 -4.90 -4.42 -20.01
N GLU A 203 -5.75 -5.10 -20.77
CA GLU A 203 -7.15 -5.31 -20.38
C GLU A 203 -7.30 -6.18 -19.13
N ASP A 204 -6.50 -7.24 -18.98
CA ASP A 204 -6.49 -8.05 -17.75
C ASP A 204 -6.06 -7.22 -16.54
N ILE A 205 -5.06 -6.35 -16.71
CA ILE A 205 -4.55 -5.47 -15.65
C ILE A 205 -5.64 -4.48 -15.23
N ARG A 206 -6.31 -3.83 -16.19
CA ARG A 206 -7.42 -2.90 -15.92
C ARG A 206 -8.54 -3.59 -15.14
N HIS A 207 -8.98 -4.73 -15.63
CA HIS A 207 -10.02 -5.52 -14.98
C HIS A 207 -9.63 -5.95 -13.55
N THR A 208 -8.39 -6.38 -13.36
CA THR A 208 -7.86 -6.73 -12.03
C THR A 208 -7.89 -5.52 -11.08
N ILE A 209 -7.55 -4.32 -11.54
CA ILE A 209 -7.63 -3.10 -10.75
C ILE A 209 -9.08 -2.80 -10.34
N GLU A 210 -9.99 -2.85 -11.31
CA GLU A 210 -11.42 -2.55 -11.09
C GLU A 210 -12.10 -3.56 -10.15
N GLU A 211 -11.73 -4.83 -10.23
CA GLU A 211 -12.30 -5.88 -9.37
C GLU A 211 -11.74 -5.88 -7.94
N GLN A 212 -10.45 -5.54 -7.78
CA GLN A 212 -9.79 -5.74 -6.49
C GLN A 212 -9.80 -4.51 -5.60
N LEU A 213 -10.01 -3.32 -6.14
CA LEU A 213 -10.06 -2.10 -5.34
C LEU A 213 -11.50 -1.63 -5.13
N PRO A 214 -11.87 -1.30 -3.88
CA PRO A 214 -13.10 -0.57 -3.61
C PRO A 214 -13.05 0.83 -4.25
N ALA A 215 -14.22 1.44 -4.48
CA ALA A 215 -14.27 2.83 -4.90
C ALA A 215 -13.59 3.73 -3.86
N THR A 216 -12.79 4.68 -4.35
CA THR A 216 -12.04 5.60 -3.47
C THR A 216 -12.96 6.36 -2.50
N GLU A 217 -14.14 6.76 -2.98
CA GLU A 217 -15.15 7.48 -2.19
C GLU A 217 -15.66 6.65 -1.01
N GLN A 218 -15.77 5.33 -1.17
CA GLN A 218 -16.19 4.43 -0.07
C GLN A 218 -15.12 4.37 1.02
N LEU A 219 -13.85 4.28 0.65
CA LEU A 219 -12.73 4.27 1.59
C LEU A 219 -12.61 5.62 2.31
N ILE A 220 -12.77 6.73 1.60
CA ILE A 220 -12.79 8.08 2.18
C ILE A 220 -13.96 8.21 3.16
N ALA A 221 -15.16 7.79 2.77
CA ALA A 221 -16.35 7.87 3.63
C ALA A 221 -16.17 7.04 4.92
N LEU A 222 -15.54 5.86 4.83
CA LEU A 222 -15.21 5.06 6.01
C LEU A 222 -14.27 5.81 6.95
N LEU A 223 -13.15 6.34 6.44
CA LEU A 223 -12.18 7.08 7.25
C LEU A 223 -12.81 8.35 7.86
N GLN A 224 -13.58 9.11 7.10
CA GLN A 224 -14.32 10.28 7.59
C GLN A 224 -15.32 9.91 8.70
N SER A 225 -16.01 8.78 8.55
CA SER A 225 -16.96 8.31 9.56
C SER A 225 -16.32 8.06 10.92
N LEU A 226 -15.02 7.78 10.96
CA LEU A 226 -14.21 7.51 12.14
C LEU A 226 -13.34 8.71 12.57
N ASP A 227 -13.53 9.88 11.96
CA ASP A 227 -12.72 11.08 12.15
C ASP A 227 -11.21 10.82 11.89
N ALA A 228 -10.90 9.84 11.02
CA ALA A 228 -9.53 9.49 10.62
C ALA A 228 -9.04 10.37 9.46
N PRO A 229 -7.75 10.70 9.39
CA PRO A 229 -7.16 11.39 8.25
C PRO A 229 -7.26 10.56 6.97
N TYR A 230 -7.61 11.22 5.86
CA TYR A 230 -7.73 10.62 4.52
C TYR A 230 -7.01 11.42 3.43
N CYS A 231 -6.41 12.54 3.78
CA CYS A 231 -5.58 13.36 2.90
C CYS A 231 -4.33 13.85 3.65
N PRO A 232 -3.24 14.21 2.94
CA PRO A 232 -2.01 14.73 3.52
C PRO A 232 -2.20 16.03 4.29
#